data_b3e6b79da0dae991fc9f093b4562ca54
#
_entry.id   b3e6b79da0dae991fc9f093b4562ca54
#
_cell.length_a   1.000
_cell.length_b   1.000
_cell.length_c   1.000
_cell.angle_alpha   90.00
_cell.angle_beta   90.00
_cell.angle_gamma   90.00
#
_symmetry.space_group_name_H-M   'P 1'
#
loop_
_entity.id
_entity.type
_entity.pdbx_description
1 polymer ?
#
loop_
_entity_poly.entity_id
_entity_poly.type
_entity_poly.pdbx_seq_one_letter_code
_entity_poly.pdbx_strand_id
1 'polypeptide(L)'
;YQKTCGRMGSIGIYPVQYEFFGKKCHANEAGPGSDCINALDAAVAAYLSVNQVKQYLDANIYGILNSGGTLPNIIPDYASLRYYIRCDQEWKTRRAVERINRCVQGAADSMGAELKIPQYLCPTQPLLLNEPLLDAYETNMAALGEPVVVEEANRLSTDAGNVSFRIPT
;
A
#
# COMPACT_ATOMS: atom_id res chain seq x y z
N TYR A 1 23.94 11.99 7.00
CA TYR A 1 24.52 11.20 5.91
C TYR A 1 26.00 11.57 5.80
N GLN A 2 26.91 10.58 5.82
CA GLN A 2 28.37 10.78 5.75
C GLN A 2 28.91 10.66 4.33
N LYS A 3 28.03 10.52 3.31
CA LYS A 3 28.42 10.34 1.91
C LYS A 3 27.54 11.16 1.00
N THR A 4 28.14 11.72 -0.03
CA THR A 4 27.44 12.38 -1.12
C THR A 4 26.91 11.31 -2.07
N CYS A 5 25.61 11.17 -2.20
CA CYS A 5 24.96 10.18 -3.06
C CYS A 5 24.40 10.84 -4.31
N GLY A 6 24.70 10.25 -5.47
CA GLY A 6 24.07 10.56 -6.75
C GLY A 6 23.25 9.38 -7.23
N ARG A 7 22.43 9.56 -8.26
CA ARG A 7 21.66 8.51 -8.96
C ARG A 7 20.85 7.60 -8.03
N MET A 8 20.37 8.15 -6.92
CA MET A 8 19.59 7.42 -5.95
C MET A 8 18.11 7.51 -6.29
N GLY A 9 17.55 6.44 -6.86
CA GLY A 9 16.11 6.34 -7.10
C GLY A 9 15.31 6.19 -5.81
N SER A 10 14.01 6.43 -5.89
CA SER A 10 13.05 6.07 -4.84
C SER A 10 11.97 5.16 -5.42
N ILE A 11 11.34 4.35 -4.54
CA ILE A 11 10.19 3.53 -4.94
C ILE A 11 8.90 4.27 -4.68
N GLY A 12 7.90 4.00 -5.51
CA GLY A 12 6.54 4.49 -5.29
C GLY A 12 5.87 3.82 -4.09
N ILE A 13 4.89 4.49 -3.53
CA ILE A 13 4.02 3.94 -2.49
C ILE A 13 2.56 4.25 -2.81
N TYR A 14 1.71 3.23 -2.74
CA TYR A 14 0.27 3.34 -2.84
C TYR A 14 -0.35 2.95 -1.50
N PRO A 15 -0.76 3.94 -0.69
CA PRO A 15 -1.49 3.68 0.55
C PRO A 15 -2.95 3.43 0.25
N VAL A 16 -3.52 2.38 0.82
CA VAL A 16 -4.94 2.06 0.64
C VAL A 16 -5.55 1.62 1.96
N GLN A 17 -6.79 2.04 2.19
CA GLN A 17 -7.63 1.59 3.29
C GLN A 17 -8.84 0.85 2.72
N TYR A 18 -9.16 -0.29 3.31
CA TYR A 18 -10.36 -1.07 3.04
C TYR A 18 -11.23 -1.06 4.27
N GLU A 19 -12.47 -0.67 4.12
CA GLU A 19 -13.46 -0.60 5.18
C GLU A 19 -14.58 -1.59 4.89
N PHE A 20 -14.82 -2.46 5.85
CA PHE A 20 -15.85 -3.48 5.78
C PHE A 20 -16.99 -3.09 6.70
N PHE A 21 -18.20 -3.07 6.15
CA PHE A 21 -19.41 -2.78 6.89
C PHE A 21 -20.29 -4.03 6.92
N GLY A 22 -20.64 -4.43 8.11
CA GLY A 22 -21.49 -5.56 8.40
C GLY A 22 -22.75 -5.14 9.15
N LYS A 23 -23.37 -6.09 9.86
CA LYS A 23 -24.54 -5.86 10.69
C LYS A 23 -24.31 -6.41 12.09
N LYS A 24 -24.30 -5.49 13.05
CA LYS A 24 -24.06 -5.76 14.47
C LYS A 24 -25.17 -6.60 15.08
N CYS A 25 -24.79 -7.57 15.92
CA CYS A 25 -25.70 -8.28 16.80
C CYS A 25 -24.94 -8.85 18.01
N HIS A 26 -25.66 -9.34 19.00
CA HIS A 26 -25.05 -10.12 20.06
C HIS A 26 -24.64 -11.51 19.53
N ALA A 27 -23.49 -12.04 19.94
CA ALA A 27 -22.96 -13.31 19.42
C ALA A 27 -23.95 -14.49 19.59
N ASN A 28 -24.79 -14.47 20.63
CA ASN A 28 -25.83 -15.50 20.85
C ASN A 28 -26.99 -15.43 19.84
N GLU A 29 -27.13 -14.32 19.11
CA GLU A 29 -28.17 -14.12 18.08
C GLU A 29 -27.64 -14.49 16.69
N ALA A 30 -26.33 -14.69 16.57
CA ALA A 30 -25.69 -15.09 15.32
C ALA A 30 -25.94 -16.59 15.08
N GLY A 31 -26.54 -16.93 13.93
CA GLY A 31 -26.82 -18.31 13.57
C GLY A 31 -27.64 -18.42 12.29
N PRO A 32 -28.05 -19.63 11.91
CA PRO A 32 -28.86 -19.83 10.71
C PRO A 32 -30.14 -18.99 10.72
N GLY A 33 -30.33 -18.15 9.70
CA GLY A 33 -31.47 -17.24 9.57
C GLY A 33 -31.32 -15.89 10.27
N SER A 34 -30.16 -15.63 10.90
CA SER A 34 -29.81 -14.31 11.42
C SER A 34 -29.34 -13.38 10.29
N ASP A 35 -29.63 -12.09 10.40
CA ASP A 35 -29.12 -11.09 9.46
C ASP A 35 -27.76 -10.48 9.94
N CYS A 36 -27.11 -11.07 10.95
CA CYS A 36 -25.82 -10.62 11.42
C CYS A 36 -24.76 -10.82 10.34
N ILE A 37 -23.93 -9.81 10.12
CA ILE A 37 -22.83 -9.84 9.16
C ILE A 37 -21.57 -9.40 9.90
N ASN A 38 -20.62 -10.32 10.03
CA ASN A 38 -19.39 -10.06 10.75
C ASN A 38 -18.37 -9.34 9.84
N ALA A 39 -18.21 -8.04 10.03
CA ALA A 39 -17.23 -7.25 9.29
C ALA A 39 -15.77 -7.67 9.57
N LEU A 40 -15.49 -8.18 10.79
CA LEU A 40 -14.15 -8.68 11.14
C LEU A 40 -13.81 -9.94 10.35
N ASP A 41 -14.73 -10.88 10.18
CA ASP A 41 -14.48 -12.09 9.41
C ASP A 41 -14.19 -11.75 7.94
N ALA A 42 -14.91 -10.78 7.36
CA ALA A 42 -14.64 -10.28 6.03
C ALA A 42 -13.24 -9.66 5.92
N ALA A 43 -12.84 -8.85 6.89
CA ALA A 43 -11.51 -8.25 6.94
C ALA A 43 -10.40 -9.30 7.11
N VAL A 44 -10.60 -10.31 7.97
CA VAL A 44 -9.63 -11.40 8.18
C VAL A 44 -9.50 -12.25 6.90
N ALA A 45 -10.62 -12.61 6.26
CA ALA A 45 -10.60 -13.34 4.99
C ALA A 45 -9.86 -12.55 3.90
N ALA A 46 -10.10 -11.24 3.81
CA ALA A 46 -9.39 -10.36 2.90
C ALA A 46 -7.87 -10.31 3.20
N TYR A 47 -7.50 -10.16 4.47
CA TYR A 47 -6.10 -10.14 4.89
C TYR A 47 -5.36 -11.44 4.52
N LEU A 48 -5.97 -12.58 4.76
CA LEU A 48 -5.43 -13.89 4.37
C LEU A 48 -5.30 -14.03 2.85
N SER A 49 -6.32 -13.63 2.09
CA SER A 49 -6.31 -13.67 0.62
C SER A 49 -5.20 -12.80 0.04
N VAL A 50 -4.98 -11.59 0.58
CA VAL A 50 -3.89 -10.71 0.18
C VAL A 50 -2.54 -11.34 0.52
N ASN A 51 -2.38 -11.95 1.69
CA ASN A 51 -1.15 -12.63 2.07
C ASN A 51 -0.80 -13.84 1.16
N GLN A 52 -1.80 -14.53 0.64
CA GLN A 52 -1.61 -15.62 -0.31
C GLN A 52 -1.21 -15.11 -1.69
N VAL A 53 -1.79 -14.01 -2.15
CA VAL A 53 -1.55 -13.49 -3.51
C VAL A 53 -0.28 -12.66 -3.63
N LYS A 54 0.18 -12.02 -2.55
CA LYS A 54 1.33 -11.10 -2.59
C LYS A 54 2.62 -11.76 -3.09
N GLN A 55 2.81 -13.06 -2.87
CA GLN A 55 3.98 -13.80 -3.36
C GLN A 55 4.06 -13.89 -4.89
N TYR A 56 2.96 -13.64 -5.60
CA TYR A 56 2.88 -13.64 -7.06
C TYR A 56 2.92 -12.22 -7.66
N LEU A 57 3.18 -11.22 -6.82
CA LEU A 57 3.22 -9.81 -7.21
C LEU A 57 4.64 -9.27 -7.05
N ASP A 58 5.13 -8.59 -8.08
CA ASP A 58 6.40 -7.87 -8.02
C ASP A 58 6.19 -6.53 -7.28
N ALA A 59 5.91 -6.63 -5.99
CA ALA A 59 5.60 -5.51 -5.11
C ALA A 59 5.90 -5.86 -3.65
N ASN A 60 6.35 -4.87 -2.89
CA ASN A 60 6.43 -4.97 -1.44
C ASN A 60 5.08 -4.56 -0.83
N ILE A 61 4.39 -5.49 -0.17
CA ILE A 61 3.05 -5.29 0.35
C ILE A 61 3.06 -5.48 1.86
N TYR A 62 2.75 -4.41 2.58
CA TYR A 62 2.67 -4.38 4.04
C TYR A 62 1.26 -3.98 4.46
N GLY A 63 0.67 -4.71 5.39
CA GLY A 63 -0.69 -4.45 5.84
C GLY A 63 -0.92 -4.78 7.29
N ILE A 64 -1.93 -4.12 7.85
CA ILE A 64 -2.40 -4.32 9.23
C ILE A 64 -3.92 -4.41 9.26
N LEU A 65 -4.44 -5.13 10.25
CA LEU A 65 -5.82 -4.98 10.72
C LEU A 65 -5.86 -3.71 11.58
N ASN A 66 -6.52 -2.67 11.09
CA ASN A 66 -6.56 -1.36 11.73
C ASN A 66 -7.72 -1.25 12.75
N SER A 67 -8.86 -1.91 12.48
CA SER A 67 -10.01 -2.01 13.37
C SER A 67 -10.72 -3.34 13.16
N GLY A 68 -11.26 -3.93 14.24
CA GLY A 68 -11.90 -5.25 14.18
C GLY A 68 -12.91 -5.52 15.30
N GLY A 69 -13.49 -4.48 15.90
CA GLY A 69 -14.47 -4.61 16.99
C GLY A 69 -13.90 -4.22 18.35
N THR A 70 -14.76 -4.28 19.38
CA THR A 70 -14.43 -3.81 20.75
C THR A 70 -14.72 -4.85 21.84
N LEU A 71 -15.70 -5.70 21.67
CA LEU A 71 -16.14 -6.69 22.64
C LEU A 71 -16.28 -8.08 21.99
N PRO A 72 -15.82 -9.16 22.63
CA PRO A 72 -15.83 -10.49 22.04
C PRO A 72 -17.21 -11.10 21.88
N ASN A 73 -18.21 -10.63 22.63
CA ASN A 73 -19.59 -11.09 22.59
C ASN A 73 -20.50 -10.26 21.66
N ILE A 74 -19.92 -9.35 20.89
CA ILE A 74 -20.64 -8.53 19.91
C ILE A 74 -20.03 -8.78 18.53
N ILE A 75 -20.85 -9.19 17.57
CA ILE A 75 -20.47 -9.28 16.16
C ILE A 75 -20.18 -7.87 15.63
N PRO A 76 -18.96 -7.58 15.14
CA PRO A 76 -18.62 -6.26 14.69
C PRO A 76 -19.33 -5.88 13.38
N ASP A 77 -19.88 -4.67 13.34
CA ASP A 77 -20.46 -4.05 12.16
C ASP A 77 -19.47 -3.25 11.33
N TYR A 78 -18.24 -3.07 11.85
CA TYR A 78 -17.15 -2.37 11.17
C TYR A 78 -15.81 -3.02 11.44
N ALA A 79 -15.04 -3.18 10.36
CA ALA A 79 -13.62 -3.53 10.43
C ALA A 79 -12.85 -2.82 9.32
N SER A 80 -11.55 -2.66 9.49
CA SER A 80 -10.73 -2.04 8.45
C SER A 80 -9.33 -2.61 8.36
N LEU A 81 -8.81 -2.65 7.12
CA LEU A 81 -7.42 -2.98 6.80
C LEU A 81 -6.72 -1.75 6.21
N ARG A 82 -5.43 -1.63 6.48
CA ARG A 82 -4.56 -0.66 5.80
C ARG A 82 -3.38 -1.36 5.17
N TYR A 83 -3.06 -0.97 3.94
CA TYR A 83 -1.92 -1.50 3.19
C TYR A 83 -1.07 -0.38 2.61
N TYR A 84 0.23 -0.64 2.55
CA TYR A 84 1.19 0.06 1.71
C TYR A 84 1.68 -0.89 0.64
N ILE A 85 1.45 -0.52 -0.62
CA ILE A 85 1.89 -1.26 -1.80
C ILE A 85 3.03 -0.46 -2.42
N ARG A 86 4.24 -1.01 -2.46
CA ARG A 86 5.46 -0.31 -2.88
C ARG A 86 6.10 -1.03 -4.05
N CYS A 87 6.36 -0.28 -5.11
CA CYS A 87 6.99 -0.76 -6.34
C CYS A 87 7.98 0.27 -6.90
N ASP A 88 8.90 -0.23 -7.71
CA ASP A 88 9.87 0.57 -8.46
C ASP A 88 9.29 1.18 -9.73
N GLN A 89 8.14 0.68 -10.21
CA GLN A 89 7.48 1.14 -11.43
C GLN A 89 5.97 1.28 -11.24
N GLU A 90 5.39 2.33 -11.83
CA GLU A 90 3.96 2.64 -11.68
C GLU A 90 3.04 1.53 -12.20
N TRP A 91 3.38 0.90 -13.34
CA TRP A 91 2.55 -0.17 -13.89
C TRP A 91 2.50 -1.40 -12.98
N LYS A 92 3.58 -1.71 -12.25
CA LYS A 92 3.60 -2.79 -11.24
C LYS A 92 2.67 -2.46 -10.08
N THR A 93 2.73 -1.21 -9.61
CA THR A 93 1.83 -0.71 -8.55
C THR A 93 0.37 -0.88 -8.97
N ARG A 94 0.01 -0.41 -10.15
CA ARG A 94 -1.37 -0.51 -10.69
C ARG A 94 -1.85 -1.96 -10.75
N ARG A 95 -1.04 -2.85 -11.31
CA ARG A 95 -1.34 -4.28 -11.38
C ARG A 95 -1.51 -4.93 -10.00
N ALA A 96 -0.64 -4.56 -9.04
CA ALA A 96 -0.73 -5.06 -7.68
C ALA A 96 -2.01 -4.59 -6.98
N VAL A 97 -2.33 -3.29 -7.08
CA VAL A 97 -3.56 -2.69 -6.52
C VAL A 97 -4.81 -3.36 -7.08
N GLU A 98 -4.91 -3.53 -8.40
CA GLU A 98 -6.04 -4.20 -9.05
C GLU A 98 -6.21 -5.66 -8.56
N ARG A 99 -5.12 -6.37 -8.38
CA ARG A 99 -5.16 -7.75 -7.90
C ARG A 99 -5.60 -7.82 -6.43
N ILE A 100 -5.08 -6.93 -5.59
CA ILE A 100 -5.45 -6.85 -4.17
C ILE A 100 -6.91 -6.45 -4.03
N ASN A 101 -7.39 -5.43 -4.77
CA ASN A 101 -8.78 -5.00 -4.75
C ASN A 101 -9.73 -6.16 -5.07
N ARG A 102 -9.40 -7.02 -6.05
CA ARG A 102 -10.21 -8.20 -6.37
C ARG A 102 -10.24 -9.23 -5.23
N CYS A 103 -9.12 -9.44 -4.53
CA CYS A 103 -9.08 -10.33 -3.38
C CYS A 103 -9.95 -9.81 -2.23
N VAL A 104 -9.85 -8.50 -1.96
CA VAL A 104 -10.58 -7.84 -0.90
C VAL A 104 -12.09 -7.80 -1.20
N GLN A 105 -12.47 -7.50 -2.45
CA GLN A 105 -13.87 -7.53 -2.87
C GLN A 105 -14.46 -8.93 -2.77
N GLY A 106 -13.74 -9.95 -3.25
CA GLY A 106 -14.23 -11.35 -3.14
C GLY A 106 -14.41 -11.82 -1.70
N ALA A 107 -13.56 -11.36 -0.78
CA ALA A 107 -13.72 -11.64 0.64
C ALA A 107 -14.95 -10.94 1.24
N ALA A 108 -15.16 -9.66 0.88
CA ALA A 108 -16.36 -8.93 1.31
C ALA A 108 -17.66 -9.59 0.80
N ASP A 109 -17.69 -9.91 -0.49
CA ASP A 109 -18.83 -10.56 -1.14
C ASP A 109 -19.15 -11.92 -0.51
N SER A 110 -18.11 -12.73 -0.22
CA SER A 110 -18.29 -14.06 0.39
C SER A 110 -18.87 -14.03 1.79
N MET A 111 -18.64 -12.95 2.53
CA MET A 111 -19.15 -12.74 3.89
C MET A 111 -20.39 -11.84 3.94
N GLY A 112 -20.86 -11.34 2.79
CA GLY A 112 -22.01 -10.45 2.71
C GLY A 112 -21.77 -9.04 3.26
N ALA A 113 -20.51 -8.64 3.44
CA ALA A 113 -20.14 -7.32 3.94
C ALA A 113 -20.07 -6.29 2.80
N GLU A 114 -20.51 -5.05 3.05
CA GLU A 114 -20.28 -3.93 2.15
C GLU A 114 -18.81 -3.49 2.25
N LEU A 115 -18.14 -3.32 1.10
CA LEU A 115 -16.77 -2.82 1.01
C LEU A 115 -16.74 -1.35 0.58
N LYS A 116 -15.99 -0.53 1.30
CA LYS A 116 -15.61 0.82 0.86
C LYS A 116 -14.09 0.96 0.80
N ILE A 117 -13.61 1.70 -0.18
CA ILE A 117 -12.19 1.99 -0.39
C ILE A 117 -12.01 3.51 -0.39
N PRO A 118 -12.00 4.15 0.80
CA PRO A 118 -11.81 5.59 0.88
C PRO A 118 -10.39 5.99 0.50
N GLN A 119 -10.24 7.20 -0.01
CA GLN A 119 -8.91 7.79 -0.18
C GLN A 119 -8.31 8.02 1.21
N TYR A 120 -7.22 7.31 1.51
CA TYR A 120 -6.55 7.35 2.81
C TYR A 120 -5.40 8.36 2.84
N LEU A 121 -4.48 8.24 1.89
CA LEU A 121 -3.34 9.14 1.68
C LEU A 121 -3.10 9.30 0.18
N CYS A 122 -2.37 10.34 -0.20
CA CYS A 122 -1.93 10.51 -1.59
C CYS A 122 -0.83 9.50 -1.93
N PRO A 123 -0.92 8.80 -3.06
CA PRO A 123 0.15 7.93 -3.54
C PRO A 123 1.34 8.77 -4.02
N THR A 124 2.54 8.21 -3.86
CA THR A 124 3.77 8.76 -4.45
C THR A 124 4.27 7.86 -5.55
N GLN A 125 4.70 8.47 -6.65
CA GLN A 125 5.32 7.76 -7.78
C GLN A 125 6.79 7.44 -7.48
N PRO A 126 7.39 6.44 -8.15
CA PRO A 126 8.83 6.25 -8.13
C PRO A 126 9.52 7.50 -8.69
N LEU A 127 10.71 7.84 -8.18
CA LEU A 127 11.47 8.97 -8.70
C LEU A 127 11.98 8.67 -10.12
N LEU A 128 11.63 9.53 -11.07
CA LEU A 128 12.17 9.50 -12.42
C LEU A 128 13.48 10.31 -12.44
N LEU A 129 14.60 9.60 -12.57
CA LEU A 129 15.91 10.23 -12.60
C LEU A 129 16.12 11.02 -13.89
N ASN A 130 16.69 12.23 -13.76
CA ASN A 130 17.08 13.06 -14.88
C ASN A 130 18.59 12.91 -15.13
N GLU A 131 18.96 12.07 -16.10
CA GLU A 131 20.36 11.74 -16.39
C GLU A 131 21.22 12.96 -16.68
N PRO A 132 20.83 13.94 -17.55
CA PRO A 132 21.65 15.14 -17.79
C PRO A 132 21.90 15.98 -16.54
N LEU A 133 20.92 16.07 -15.64
CA LEU A 133 21.08 16.81 -14.39
C LEU A 133 22.04 16.09 -13.43
N LEU A 134 21.94 14.77 -13.38
CA LEU A 134 22.83 13.93 -12.57
C LEU A 134 24.27 13.97 -13.08
N ASP A 135 24.50 13.93 -14.40
CA ASP A 135 25.82 14.06 -15.01
C ASP A 135 26.48 15.41 -14.66
N ALA A 136 25.71 16.51 -14.73
CA ALA A 136 26.18 17.83 -14.35
C ALA A 136 26.51 17.90 -12.85
N TYR A 137 25.66 17.31 -12.01
CA TYR A 137 25.89 17.24 -10.56
C TYR A 137 27.16 16.45 -10.23
N GLU A 138 27.34 15.26 -10.77
CA GLU A 138 28.51 14.42 -10.53
C GLU A 138 29.80 15.10 -11.00
N THR A 139 29.76 15.77 -12.16
CA THR A 139 30.91 16.55 -12.69
C THR A 139 31.30 17.66 -11.73
N ASN A 140 30.34 18.43 -11.22
CA ASN A 140 30.62 19.54 -10.30
C ASN A 140 31.13 19.02 -8.93
N MET A 141 30.57 17.93 -8.43
CA MET A 141 31.01 17.32 -7.17
C MET A 141 32.45 16.80 -7.28
N ALA A 142 32.77 16.13 -8.38
CA ALA A 142 34.15 15.67 -8.64
C ALA A 142 35.15 16.87 -8.71
N ALA A 143 34.78 17.98 -9.33
CA ALA A 143 35.61 19.20 -9.38
C ALA A 143 35.85 19.81 -7.98
N LEU A 144 34.92 19.61 -7.03
CA LEU A 144 35.05 20.03 -5.63
C LEU A 144 35.84 19.03 -4.77
N GLY A 145 36.30 17.92 -5.33
CA GLY A 145 36.98 16.84 -4.60
C GLY A 145 36.05 15.93 -3.76
N GLU A 146 34.73 16.01 -3.99
CA GLU A 146 33.71 15.24 -3.30
C GLU A 146 33.12 14.16 -4.23
N PRO A 147 33.73 12.97 -4.34
CA PRO A 147 33.25 11.95 -5.25
C PRO A 147 31.86 11.45 -4.84
N VAL A 148 30.98 11.36 -5.81
CA VAL A 148 29.62 10.85 -5.63
C VAL A 148 29.67 9.33 -5.54
N VAL A 149 29.03 8.78 -4.51
CA VAL A 149 28.88 7.33 -4.34
C VAL A 149 27.55 6.91 -4.96
N VAL A 150 27.60 5.92 -5.86
CA VAL A 150 26.40 5.26 -6.37
C VAL A 150 25.98 4.21 -5.33
N GLU A 151 24.87 4.44 -4.67
CA GLU A 151 24.28 3.43 -3.79
C GLU A 151 23.22 2.61 -4.52
N GLU A 152 23.09 1.33 -4.16
CA GLU A 152 22.02 0.49 -4.65
C GLU A 152 20.65 1.09 -4.31
N ALA A 153 19.66 0.80 -5.14
CA ALA A 153 18.33 1.41 -5.11
C ALA A 153 17.75 1.60 -3.70
N ASN A 154 17.54 2.85 -3.33
CA ASN A 154 16.90 3.21 -2.08
C ASN A 154 15.45 2.71 -2.07
N ARG A 155 15.06 1.99 -1.02
CA ARG A 155 13.71 1.49 -0.82
C ARG A 155 12.79 2.51 -0.13
N LEU A 156 13.23 3.75 -0.01
CA LEU A 156 12.43 4.86 0.53
C LEU A 156 11.52 5.44 -0.55
N SER A 157 10.46 6.10 -0.13
CA SER A 157 9.55 6.85 -1.00
C SER A 157 9.65 8.33 -0.68
N THR A 158 9.48 9.15 -1.69
CA THR A 158 9.46 10.62 -1.57
C THR A 158 8.38 11.20 -2.48
N ASP A 159 7.76 12.30 -2.07
CA ASP A 159 6.83 13.08 -2.89
C ASP A 159 7.51 13.77 -4.07
N ALA A 160 8.85 13.96 -4.02
CA ALA A 160 9.64 14.36 -5.18
C ALA A 160 9.43 13.41 -6.39
N GLY A 161 9.08 12.14 -6.16
CA GLY A 161 8.66 11.22 -7.22
C GLY A 161 7.53 11.78 -8.07
N ASN A 162 6.48 12.34 -7.46
CA ASN A 162 5.37 12.96 -8.20
C ASN A 162 5.80 14.20 -9.00
N VAL A 163 6.77 14.94 -8.48
CA VAL A 163 7.32 16.14 -9.13
C VAL A 163 8.15 15.76 -10.35
N SER A 164 8.95 14.69 -10.26
CA SER A 164 9.88 14.24 -11.31
C SER A 164 9.20 13.86 -12.63
N PHE A 165 7.89 13.57 -12.61
CA PHE A 165 7.08 13.33 -13.81
C PHE A 165 6.56 14.63 -14.47
N ARG A 166 6.83 15.79 -13.87
CA ARG A 166 6.35 17.09 -14.34
C ARG A 166 7.48 18.04 -14.70
N ILE A 167 8.54 18.02 -13.93
CA ILE A 167 9.75 18.85 -14.13
C ILE A 167 10.99 18.00 -13.88
N PRO A 168 12.13 18.33 -14.50
CA PRO A 168 13.43 17.72 -14.22
C PRO A 168 13.78 17.82 -12.73
N THR A 169 14.06 16.70 -12.10
CA THR A 169 14.36 16.62 -10.65
C THR A 169 15.59 15.75 -10.43
#